data_bdf12a7f86687e35c8a959a469a7a08e
#
_entry.id   bdf12a7f86687e35c8a959a469a7a08e
#
_cell.length_a   1.000
_cell.length_b   1.000
_cell.length_c   1.000
_cell.angle_alpha   90.00
_cell.angle_beta   90.00
_cell.angle_gamma   90.00
#
_symmetry.space_group_name_H-M   'P 1'
#
loop_
_entity.id
_entity.type
_entity.pdbx_description
1 polymer ?
#
loop_
_entity_poly.entity_id
_entity_poly.type
_entity_poly.pdbx_seq_one_letter_code
_entity_poly.pdbx_strand_id
1 'polypeptide(L)'
;MVTLLDAVRGADKRPRHPEKARLPDTPLVRKPAWIRVKASGTQSFEGTRETLRRNGLHTVCEEAACPNIGECWSKRHATVMIMGDVCTRACAFCNVATGKPSHLDPDEPARTADAIADLDLKHVVVTSVDRDDLADGGATHFAQTITAIRQAAPKTTIEVLTPDFMRKDGALEIVLEARPDVFNHNVETVPSLYRRIRPGANFAHSVSLLEDAKRLDPAVFTKSGIMVGLGETDQEVETLMEDLRAADVDFLTIGQYLQPTRKHAAIDRFVTPERFADYKRIGEAKGFLLVAATPLTRSSYHAGEDFERLKTARLAGLRA
;
A
#
# COMPACT_ATOMS: atom_id res chain seq x y z
N MET A 1 0.02 28.16 7.53
CA MET A 1 1.25 27.42 7.79
C MET A 1 1.37 26.42 6.64
N VAL A 2 2.17 26.77 5.62
CA VAL A 2 2.40 25.90 4.44
C VAL A 2 3.22 24.72 4.93
N THR A 3 2.72 23.49 4.72
CA THR A 3 3.46 22.29 5.11
C THR A 3 4.64 22.08 4.14
N LEU A 4 5.70 21.39 4.60
CA LEU A 4 6.83 21.01 3.73
C LEU A 4 6.36 20.29 2.44
N LEU A 5 5.21 19.61 2.50
CA LEU A 5 4.57 18.92 1.39
C LEU A 5 3.98 19.90 0.35
N ASP A 6 3.48 21.06 0.78
CA ASP A 6 2.94 22.09 -0.15
C ASP A 6 4.05 22.78 -0.94
N ALA A 7 5.26 22.88 -0.39
CA ALA A 7 6.42 23.47 -1.06
C ALA A 7 7.04 22.55 -2.12
N VAL A 8 6.73 21.25 -2.08
CA VAL A 8 7.27 20.22 -3.00
C VAL A 8 6.40 20.08 -4.25
N ARG A 9 5.15 20.56 -4.21
CA ARG A 9 4.17 20.44 -5.31
C ARG A 9 4.10 21.74 -6.09
N GLY A 10 4.46 21.71 -7.36
CA GLY A 10 4.11 22.75 -8.31
C GLY A 10 2.60 22.99 -8.26
N ALA A 11 2.17 24.25 -8.34
CA ALA A 11 0.80 24.69 -8.17
C ALA A 11 -0.14 24.17 -9.29
N ASP A 12 -0.50 22.91 -9.26
CA ASP A 12 -1.66 22.41 -10.02
C ASP A 12 -2.93 22.88 -9.31
N LYS A 13 -3.68 23.77 -9.96
CA LYS A 13 -4.86 24.45 -9.41
C LYS A 13 -6.09 23.55 -9.29
N ARG A 14 -6.00 22.26 -9.66
CA ARG A 14 -7.13 21.33 -9.57
C ARG A 14 -7.36 20.90 -8.11
N PRO A 15 -8.62 20.90 -7.61
CA PRO A 15 -8.90 20.38 -6.29
C PRO A 15 -8.53 18.89 -6.25
N ARG A 16 -7.67 18.51 -5.30
CA ARG A 16 -7.17 17.13 -5.14
C ARG A 16 -8.29 16.11 -4.91
N HIS A 17 -9.35 16.54 -4.25
CA HIS A 17 -10.49 15.72 -3.89
C HIS A 17 -11.80 16.48 -4.18
N PRO A 18 -12.21 16.59 -5.46
CA PRO A 18 -13.40 17.32 -5.81
C PRO A 18 -14.68 16.76 -5.16
N GLU A 19 -14.74 15.44 -4.95
CA GLU A 19 -15.85 14.75 -4.30
C GLU A 19 -15.96 15.09 -2.80
N LYS A 20 -14.84 15.38 -2.14
CA LYS A 20 -14.79 15.75 -0.71
C LYS A 20 -15.01 17.25 -0.47
N ALA A 21 -14.99 18.09 -1.49
CA ALA A 21 -15.08 19.54 -1.34
C ALA A 21 -16.37 19.98 -0.60
N ARG A 22 -17.47 19.26 -0.81
CA ARG A 22 -18.79 19.53 -0.20
C ARG A 22 -18.99 18.84 1.15
N LEU A 23 -18.07 17.97 1.57
CA LEU A 23 -18.18 17.31 2.88
C LEU A 23 -17.91 18.31 4.01
N PRO A 24 -18.59 18.17 5.16
CA PRO A 24 -18.28 18.98 6.34
C PRO A 24 -16.86 18.68 6.82
N ASP A 25 -16.24 19.67 7.46
CA ASP A 25 -14.96 19.49 8.10
C ASP A 25 -15.10 18.63 9.36
N THR A 26 -14.22 17.65 9.50
CA THR A 26 -14.10 16.86 10.72
C THR A 26 -12.95 17.39 11.58
N PRO A 27 -13.05 17.34 12.93
CA PRO A 27 -11.96 17.77 13.80
C PRO A 27 -10.67 16.97 13.57
N LEU A 28 -9.53 17.65 13.53
CA LEU A 28 -8.24 16.97 13.61
C LEU A 28 -7.90 16.75 15.09
N VAL A 29 -7.81 15.49 15.48
CA VAL A 29 -7.49 15.11 16.86
C VAL A 29 -5.97 15.16 17.06
N ARG A 30 -5.52 15.69 18.21
CA ARG A 30 -4.10 15.72 18.56
C ARG A 30 -3.56 14.29 18.70
N LYS A 31 -2.46 14.01 17.98
CA LYS A 31 -1.79 12.70 18.05
C LYS A 31 -1.21 12.46 19.45
N PRO A 32 -1.37 11.26 20.02
CA PRO A 32 -0.77 10.89 21.30
C PRO A 32 0.76 10.81 21.20
N ALA A 33 1.42 10.75 22.36
CA ALA A 33 2.88 10.82 22.45
C ALA A 33 3.61 9.64 21.79
N TRP A 34 2.94 8.50 21.62
CA TRP A 34 3.53 7.31 20.98
C TRP A 34 3.48 7.35 19.44
N ILE A 35 2.76 8.28 18.83
CA ILE A 35 2.78 8.52 17.38
C ILE A 35 3.81 9.60 17.09
N ARG A 36 5.07 9.19 16.98
CA ARG A 36 6.19 10.09 16.67
C ARG A 36 6.85 9.69 15.37
N VAL A 37 7.04 10.65 14.49
CA VAL A 37 7.68 10.50 13.18
C VAL A 37 9.10 11.02 13.28
N LYS A 38 10.06 10.30 12.69
CA LYS A 38 11.44 10.78 12.57
C LYS A 38 11.52 11.86 11.49
N ALA A 39 12.20 12.97 11.77
CA ALA A 39 12.44 14.01 10.80
C ALA A 39 13.32 13.47 9.64
N SER A 40 13.02 13.91 8.42
CA SER A 40 13.81 13.65 7.21
C SER A 40 14.83 14.78 7.01
N GLY A 41 15.94 14.51 6.34
CA GLY A 41 16.95 15.52 6.01
C GLY A 41 18.36 14.95 5.86
N THR A 42 18.47 13.64 5.59
CA THR A 42 19.76 13.02 5.28
C THR A 42 20.12 13.19 3.80
N GLN A 43 21.40 13.13 3.47
CA GLN A 43 21.88 13.14 2.07
C GLN A 43 21.27 11.98 1.26
N SER A 44 21.09 10.80 1.88
CA SER A 44 20.45 9.64 1.26
C SER A 44 18.98 9.90 0.92
N PHE A 45 18.24 10.63 1.77
CA PHE A 45 16.86 11.04 1.50
C PHE A 45 16.79 11.91 0.24
N GLU A 46 17.65 12.94 0.15
CA GLU A 46 17.70 13.82 -1.00
C GLU A 46 18.09 13.07 -2.29
N GLY A 47 19.04 12.15 -2.23
CA GLY A 47 19.45 11.32 -3.36
C GLY A 47 18.30 10.43 -3.86
N THR A 48 17.52 9.81 -2.95
CA THR A 48 16.34 9.02 -3.32
C THR A 48 15.29 9.91 -4.01
N ARG A 49 15.01 11.10 -3.43
CA ARG A 49 14.08 12.07 -4.00
C ARG A 49 14.49 12.52 -5.40
N GLU A 50 15.76 12.84 -5.58
CA GLU A 50 16.29 13.31 -6.87
C GLU A 50 16.19 12.22 -7.95
N THR A 51 16.54 10.97 -7.63
CA THR A 51 16.41 9.85 -8.57
C THR A 51 14.96 9.64 -9.01
N LEU A 52 14.01 9.64 -8.08
CA LEU A 52 12.58 9.49 -8.40
C LEU A 52 12.08 10.64 -9.30
N ARG A 53 12.44 11.87 -8.99
CA ARG A 53 12.04 13.05 -9.78
C ARG A 53 12.69 13.09 -11.17
N ARG A 54 13.97 12.73 -11.28
CA ARG A 54 14.67 12.67 -12.56
C ARG A 54 14.00 11.68 -13.52
N ASN A 55 13.46 10.59 -12.99
CA ASN A 55 12.73 9.57 -13.76
C ASN A 55 11.23 9.90 -13.90
N GLY A 56 10.74 11.05 -13.40
CA GLY A 56 9.34 11.46 -13.50
C GLY A 56 8.36 10.51 -12.80
N LEU A 57 8.79 9.84 -11.70
CA LEU A 57 8.00 8.85 -11.00
C LEU A 57 7.19 9.46 -9.85
N HIS A 58 5.97 8.93 -9.68
CA HIS A 58 5.14 9.19 -8.51
C HIS A 58 5.43 8.18 -7.41
N THR A 59 5.22 8.58 -6.15
CA THR A 59 5.34 7.69 -5.01
C THR A 59 4.13 7.80 -4.10
N VAL A 60 3.66 6.65 -3.60
CA VAL A 60 2.62 6.67 -2.57
C VAL A 60 3.10 7.35 -1.29
N CYS A 61 4.42 7.40 -1.07
CA CYS A 61 5.02 8.08 0.08
C CYS A 61 4.70 9.58 0.10
N GLU A 62 4.75 10.24 -1.07
CA GLU A 62 4.38 11.64 -1.24
C GLU A 62 2.86 11.80 -1.36
N GLU A 63 2.22 11.00 -2.23
CA GLU A 63 0.80 11.15 -2.54
C GLU A 63 -0.11 10.85 -1.32
N ALA A 64 0.21 9.83 -0.54
CA ALA A 64 -0.53 9.50 0.68
C ALA A 64 -0.09 10.30 1.92
N ALA A 65 0.87 11.24 1.79
CA ALA A 65 1.47 11.96 2.92
C ALA A 65 1.97 11.00 4.02
N CYS A 66 2.73 9.98 3.61
CA CYS A 66 3.18 8.90 4.49
C CYS A 66 4.06 9.43 5.64
N PRO A 67 3.76 9.08 6.90
CA PRO A 67 4.57 9.55 8.04
C PRO A 67 6.00 8.99 8.05
N ASN A 68 6.24 7.87 7.36
CA ASN A 68 7.52 7.16 7.37
C ASN A 68 8.48 7.59 6.25
N ILE A 69 8.08 8.52 5.37
CA ILE A 69 8.86 8.93 4.19
C ILE A 69 10.31 9.29 4.53
N GLY A 70 10.52 9.99 5.65
CA GLY A 70 11.86 10.39 6.10
C GLY A 70 12.78 9.20 6.40
N GLU A 71 12.28 8.18 7.09
CA GLU A 71 13.05 6.98 7.40
C GLU A 71 13.24 6.11 6.16
N CYS A 72 12.16 5.85 5.40
CA CYS A 72 12.21 4.99 4.22
C CYS A 72 13.20 5.52 3.18
N TRP A 73 13.10 6.79 2.81
CA TRP A 73 13.97 7.36 1.79
C TRP A 73 15.42 7.53 2.25
N SER A 74 15.64 7.73 3.56
CA SER A 74 17.00 7.69 4.11
C SER A 74 17.66 6.30 4.01
N LYS A 75 16.83 5.24 3.94
CA LYS A 75 17.26 3.86 3.70
C LYS A 75 17.18 3.45 2.22
N ARG A 76 16.92 4.39 1.31
CA ARG A 76 16.68 4.16 -0.12
C ARG A 76 15.48 3.25 -0.42
N HIS A 77 14.49 3.21 0.48
CA HIS A 77 13.25 2.48 0.27
C HIS A 77 12.17 3.44 -0.21
N ALA A 78 11.60 3.21 -1.38
CA ALA A 78 10.46 3.95 -1.90
C ALA A 78 9.40 2.97 -2.40
N THR A 79 8.12 3.38 -2.30
CA THR A 79 7.03 2.67 -2.94
C THR A 79 6.64 3.46 -4.17
N VAL A 80 6.95 2.90 -5.34
CA VAL A 80 6.66 3.54 -6.63
C VAL A 80 5.17 3.37 -6.93
N MET A 81 4.53 4.46 -7.36
CA MET A 81 3.12 4.47 -7.76
C MET A 81 3.04 4.69 -9.27
N ILE A 82 2.61 3.65 -9.98
CA ILE A 82 2.47 3.66 -11.44
C ILE A 82 1.07 4.08 -11.88
N MET A 83 0.91 4.34 -13.19
CA MET A 83 -0.33 4.76 -13.85
C MET A 83 -0.81 6.17 -13.45
N GLY A 84 0.14 7.02 -13.03
CA GLY A 84 -0.10 8.41 -12.68
C GLY A 84 -0.51 8.62 -11.22
N ASP A 85 -1.07 9.82 -10.94
CA ASP A 85 -1.34 10.33 -9.59
C ASP A 85 -2.85 10.60 -9.33
N VAL A 86 -3.73 10.24 -10.27
CA VAL A 86 -5.19 10.45 -10.16
C VAL A 86 -5.91 9.11 -10.16
N CYS A 87 -6.64 8.83 -9.08
CA CYS A 87 -7.39 7.60 -8.85
C CYS A 87 -8.84 7.75 -9.32
N THR A 88 -9.42 6.69 -9.88
CA THR A 88 -10.84 6.63 -10.26
C THR A 88 -11.76 6.47 -9.05
N ARG A 89 -11.24 6.06 -7.88
CA ARG A 89 -12.01 5.80 -6.66
C ARG A 89 -11.75 6.83 -5.56
N ALA A 90 -12.77 7.07 -4.75
CA ALA A 90 -12.81 8.10 -3.71
C ALA A 90 -12.86 7.51 -2.29
N CYS A 91 -11.85 6.72 -1.91
CA CYS A 91 -11.76 6.15 -0.57
C CYS A 91 -11.67 7.27 0.49
N ALA A 92 -12.46 7.16 1.55
CA ALA A 92 -12.59 8.23 2.55
C ALA A 92 -11.31 8.50 3.34
N PHE A 93 -10.42 7.52 3.42
CA PHE A 93 -9.12 7.61 4.12
C PHE A 93 -7.98 8.13 3.24
N CYS A 94 -8.10 7.99 1.90
CA CYS A 94 -6.98 8.13 0.98
C CYS A 94 -6.73 9.59 0.60
N ASN A 95 -5.44 9.98 0.61
CA ASN A 95 -5.01 11.33 0.22
C ASN A 95 -4.54 11.42 -1.25
N VAL A 96 -4.55 10.34 -2.01
CA VAL A 96 -4.27 10.35 -3.46
C VAL A 96 -5.37 11.12 -4.18
N ALA A 97 -5.01 11.94 -5.15
CA ALA A 97 -5.97 12.76 -5.90
C ALA A 97 -7.01 11.88 -6.63
N THR A 98 -8.24 12.39 -6.76
CA THR A 98 -9.33 11.65 -7.38
C THR A 98 -9.86 12.38 -8.62
N GLY A 99 -10.34 11.60 -9.60
CA GLY A 99 -10.86 12.20 -10.83
C GLY A 99 -10.75 11.29 -12.05
N LYS A 100 -10.64 11.91 -13.21
CA LYS A 100 -10.39 11.20 -14.47
C LYS A 100 -8.87 11.15 -14.72
N PRO A 101 -8.25 9.96 -14.68
CA PRO A 101 -6.82 9.82 -14.95
C PRO A 101 -6.45 10.19 -16.39
N SER A 102 -5.20 10.52 -16.61
CA SER A 102 -4.62 10.68 -17.94
C SER A 102 -4.43 9.33 -18.65
N HIS A 103 -4.11 9.37 -19.93
CA HIS A 103 -3.69 8.17 -20.67
C HIS A 103 -2.45 7.56 -20.00
N LEU A 104 -2.31 6.23 -20.10
CA LEU A 104 -1.10 5.54 -19.65
C LEU A 104 0.10 6.05 -20.43
N ASP A 105 1.20 6.22 -19.75
CA ASP A 105 2.49 6.51 -20.35
C ASP A 105 3.18 5.17 -20.68
N PRO A 106 3.39 4.84 -21.94
CA PRO A 106 4.00 3.56 -22.34
C PRO A 106 5.45 3.42 -21.89
N ASP A 107 6.14 4.52 -21.61
CA ASP A 107 7.54 4.53 -21.16
C ASP A 107 7.70 4.47 -19.63
N GLU A 108 6.61 4.55 -18.87
CA GLU A 108 6.65 4.51 -17.39
C GLU A 108 7.27 3.20 -16.85
N PRO A 109 6.98 2.00 -17.40
CA PRO A 109 7.62 0.76 -16.96
C PRO A 109 9.14 0.78 -17.08
N ALA A 110 9.68 1.30 -18.19
CA ALA A 110 11.13 1.39 -18.41
C ALA A 110 11.77 2.39 -17.44
N ARG A 111 11.21 3.60 -17.31
CA ARG A 111 11.72 4.61 -16.35
C ARG A 111 11.65 4.14 -14.90
N THR A 112 10.61 3.36 -14.56
CA THR A 112 10.50 2.74 -13.23
C THR A 112 11.64 1.75 -13.00
N ALA A 113 11.92 0.91 -13.97
CA ALA A 113 13.00 -0.08 -13.90
C ALA A 113 14.37 0.60 -13.79
N ASP A 114 14.62 1.66 -14.57
CA ASP A 114 15.87 2.44 -14.51
C ASP A 114 16.07 3.07 -13.12
N ALA A 115 15.02 3.67 -12.55
CA ALA A 115 15.12 4.26 -11.22
C ALA A 115 15.42 3.22 -10.12
N ILE A 116 14.84 2.03 -10.24
CA ILE A 116 15.07 0.93 -9.29
C ILE A 116 16.50 0.41 -9.40
N ALA A 117 17.03 0.30 -10.60
CA ALA A 117 18.44 -0.07 -10.86
C ALA A 117 19.39 1.01 -10.32
N ASP A 118 19.13 2.29 -10.58
CA ASP A 118 19.92 3.43 -10.07
C ASP A 118 19.97 3.50 -8.53
N LEU A 119 18.87 3.13 -7.87
CA LEU A 119 18.78 3.10 -6.40
C LEU A 119 19.42 1.83 -5.80
N ASP A 120 19.76 0.83 -6.61
CA ASP A 120 20.29 -0.48 -6.19
C ASP A 120 19.39 -1.12 -5.10
N LEU A 121 18.09 -1.18 -5.36
CA LEU A 121 17.13 -1.70 -4.38
C LEU A 121 17.22 -3.23 -4.31
N LYS A 122 17.28 -3.76 -3.09
CA LYS A 122 17.13 -5.22 -2.86
C LYS A 122 15.69 -5.68 -2.95
N HIS A 123 14.77 -4.81 -2.61
CA HIS A 123 13.33 -5.04 -2.64
C HIS A 123 12.60 -3.76 -3.05
N VAL A 124 11.61 -3.89 -3.92
CA VAL A 124 10.77 -2.77 -4.35
C VAL A 124 9.30 -3.11 -4.15
N VAL A 125 8.52 -2.11 -3.74
CA VAL A 125 7.06 -2.18 -3.75
C VAL A 125 6.56 -1.31 -4.90
N VAL A 126 5.83 -1.91 -5.83
CA VAL A 126 5.14 -1.24 -6.93
C VAL A 126 3.65 -1.23 -6.63
N THR A 127 3.06 -0.07 -6.59
CA THR A 127 1.61 0.11 -6.41
C THR A 127 1.04 0.99 -7.50
N SER A 128 -0.26 1.20 -7.50
CA SER A 128 -0.92 2.08 -8.46
C SER A 128 -2.09 2.83 -7.84
N VAL A 129 -2.61 3.80 -8.59
CA VAL A 129 -3.99 4.29 -8.44
C VAL A 129 -4.96 3.24 -8.97
N ASP A 130 -6.25 3.28 -8.55
CA ASP A 130 -7.29 2.52 -9.24
C ASP A 130 -7.52 3.08 -10.64
N ARG A 131 -7.58 2.21 -11.65
CA ARG A 131 -7.78 2.50 -13.06
C ARG A 131 -8.99 1.72 -13.57
N ASP A 132 -10.16 1.94 -12.94
CA ASP A 132 -11.41 1.31 -13.34
C ASP A 132 -11.83 1.67 -14.78
N ASP A 133 -11.26 2.74 -15.33
CA ASP A 133 -11.42 3.20 -16.71
C ASP A 133 -10.72 2.31 -17.75
N LEU A 134 -9.71 1.51 -17.35
CA LEU A 134 -8.99 0.60 -18.25
C LEU A 134 -9.71 -0.75 -18.37
N ALA A 135 -9.60 -1.40 -19.51
CA ALA A 135 -10.27 -2.67 -19.78
C ALA A 135 -9.85 -3.79 -18.81
N ASP A 136 -8.57 -3.82 -18.44
CA ASP A 136 -7.96 -4.81 -17.53
C ASP A 136 -7.66 -4.23 -16.12
N GLY A 137 -8.14 -3.02 -15.82
CA GLY A 137 -7.84 -2.35 -14.54
C GLY A 137 -6.38 -1.99 -14.33
N GLY A 138 -5.54 -2.05 -15.39
CA GLY A 138 -4.11 -1.76 -15.35
C GLY A 138 -3.23 -2.99 -15.14
N ALA A 139 -3.77 -4.20 -15.19
CA ALA A 139 -3.02 -5.44 -14.98
C ALA A 139 -1.84 -5.59 -15.97
N THR A 140 -2.06 -5.30 -17.25
CA THR A 140 -1.01 -5.32 -18.28
C THR A 140 0.13 -4.36 -17.96
N HIS A 141 -0.18 -3.18 -17.44
CA HIS A 141 0.85 -2.19 -17.07
C HIS A 141 1.67 -2.64 -15.85
N PHE A 142 1.04 -3.31 -14.87
CA PHE A 142 1.77 -4.00 -13.79
C PHE A 142 2.72 -5.06 -14.34
N ALA A 143 2.24 -5.93 -15.23
CA ALA A 143 3.05 -7.01 -15.82
C ALA A 143 4.25 -6.46 -16.61
N GLN A 144 4.05 -5.41 -17.39
CA GLN A 144 5.13 -4.71 -18.12
C GLN A 144 6.16 -4.11 -17.14
N THR A 145 5.70 -3.49 -16.05
CA THR A 145 6.58 -2.92 -15.03
C THR A 145 7.40 -4.01 -14.32
N ILE A 146 6.78 -5.12 -13.91
CA ILE A 146 7.49 -6.26 -13.31
C ILE A 146 8.55 -6.80 -14.27
N THR A 147 8.19 -6.98 -15.54
CA THR A 147 9.10 -7.49 -16.56
C THR A 147 10.30 -6.56 -16.78
N ALA A 148 10.06 -5.26 -16.89
CA ALA A 148 11.11 -4.26 -17.04
C ALA A 148 12.07 -4.26 -15.84
N ILE A 149 11.55 -4.32 -14.60
CA ILE A 149 12.34 -4.39 -13.38
C ILE A 149 13.19 -5.68 -13.37
N ARG A 150 12.63 -6.83 -13.72
CA ARG A 150 13.37 -8.10 -13.79
C ARG A 150 14.55 -8.04 -14.77
N GLN A 151 14.41 -7.29 -15.87
CA GLN A 151 15.48 -7.09 -16.86
C GLN A 151 16.56 -6.15 -16.36
N ALA A 152 16.20 -4.99 -15.81
CA ALA A 152 17.13 -3.95 -15.39
C ALA A 152 17.80 -4.26 -14.03
N ALA A 153 17.06 -4.89 -13.10
CA ALA A 153 17.50 -5.19 -11.74
C ALA A 153 17.16 -6.64 -11.35
N PRO A 154 17.81 -7.66 -11.93
CA PRO A 154 17.41 -9.07 -11.80
C PRO A 154 17.54 -9.65 -10.38
N LYS A 155 18.24 -8.97 -9.49
CA LYS A 155 18.41 -9.38 -8.07
C LYS A 155 17.36 -8.74 -7.14
N THR A 156 16.60 -7.76 -7.64
CA THR A 156 15.60 -7.06 -6.86
C THR A 156 14.37 -7.94 -6.71
N THR A 157 13.89 -8.13 -5.50
CA THR A 157 12.61 -8.77 -5.23
C THR A 157 11.47 -7.76 -5.39
N ILE A 158 10.34 -8.21 -5.95
CA ILE A 158 9.25 -7.34 -6.38
C ILE A 158 7.97 -7.69 -5.60
N GLU A 159 7.51 -6.75 -4.80
CA GLU A 159 6.16 -6.78 -4.23
C GLU A 159 5.25 -5.89 -5.08
N VAL A 160 4.08 -6.39 -5.46
CA VAL A 160 3.03 -5.58 -6.08
C VAL A 160 1.90 -5.36 -5.08
N LEU A 161 1.52 -4.09 -4.87
CA LEU A 161 0.32 -3.71 -4.12
C LEU A 161 -0.75 -3.29 -5.12
N THR A 162 -1.63 -4.22 -5.47
CA THR A 162 -2.59 -4.05 -6.55
C THR A 162 -3.95 -3.50 -6.07
N PRO A 163 -4.72 -2.83 -6.96
CA PRO A 163 -6.16 -2.66 -6.78
C PRO A 163 -6.89 -4.02 -6.86
N ASP A 164 -8.22 -4.01 -6.69
CA ASP A 164 -9.04 -5.21 -6.83
C ASP A 164 -9.45 -5.51 -8.30
N PHE A 165 -8.93 -4.75 -9.25
CA PHE A 165 -9.20 -4.81 -10.69
C PHE A 165 -10.69 -4.82 -11.08
N MET A 166 -11.60 -4.48 -10.18
CA MET A 166 -13.06 -4.53 -10.42
C MET A 166 -13.57 -5.87 -10.98
N ARG A 167 -12.97 -6.99 -10.63
CA ARG A 167 -13.31 -8.33 -11.15
C ARG A 167 -13.18 -8.44 -12.67
N LYS A 168 -12.26 -7.70 -13.29
CA LYS A 168 -12.01 -7.81 -14.71
C LYS A 168 -11.33 -9.14 -15.02
N ASP A 169 -11.90 -9.85 -15.99
CA ASP A 169 -11.47 -11.19 -16.36
C ASP A 169 -9.99 -11.20 -16.80
N GLY A 170 -9.22 -12.16 -16.29
CA GLY A 170 -7.81 -12.35 -16.63
C GLY A 170 -6.84 -11.35 -15.99
N ALA A 171 -7.32 -10.33 -15.28
CA ALA A 171 -6.45 -9.29 -14.71
C ALA A 171 -5.47 -9.84 -13.67
N LEU A 172 -5.92 -10.73 -12.79
CA LEU A 172 -5.08 -11.35 -11.78
C LEU A 172 -4.03 -12.27 -12.41
N GLU A 173 -4.44 -13.08 -13.38
CA GLU A 173 -3.59 -14.00 -14.12
C GLU A 173 -2.45 -13.26 -14.82
N ILE A 174 -2.75 -12.15 -15.52
CA ILE A 174 -1.75 -11.31 -16.19
C ILE A 174 -0.66 -10.85 -15.21
N VAL A 175 -1.05 -10.42 -14.00
CA VAL A 175 -0.09 -9.96 -13.00
C VAL A 175 0.74 -11.12 -12.45
N LEU A 176 0.12 -12.26 -12.16
CA LEU A 176 0.81 -13.43 -11.60
C LEU A 176 1.75 -14.10 -12.62
N GLU A 177 1.39 -14.12 -13.90
CA GLU A 177 2.27 -14.60 -14.99
C GLU A 177 3.57 -13.80 -15.09
N ALA A 178 3.57 -12.52 -14.71
CA ALA A 178 4.78 -11.70 -14.61
C ALA A 178 5.65 -12.04 -13.38
N ARG A 179 5.20 -12.92 -12.48
CA ARG A 179 5.91 -13.49 -11.35
C ARG A 179 6.42 -12.45 -10.33
N PRO A 180 5.54 -11.68 -9.67
CA PRO A 180 5.93 -10.94 -8.48
C PRO A 180 6.34 -11.90 -7.36
N ASP A 181 7.25 -11.48 -6.47
CA ASP A 181 7.65 -12.27 -5.30
C ASP A 181 6.59 -12.20 -4.19
N VAL A 182 5.88 -11.07 -4.11
CA VAL A 182 4.77 -10.85 -3.17
C VAL A 182 3.59 -10.23 -3.91
N PHE A 183 2.42 -10.86 -3.80
CA PHE A 183 1.15 -10.31 -4.24
C PHE A 183 0.42 -9.72 -3.03
N ASN A 184 0.28 -8.41 -3.01
CA ASN A 184 -0.34 -7.65 -1.93
C ASN A 184 -1.62 -6.96 -2.42
N HIS A 185 -2.71 -7.15 -1.68
CA HIS A 185 -3.93 -6.39 -1.83
C HIS A 185 -4.49 -6.04 -0.44
N ASN A 186 -4.54 -4.75 -0.12
CA ASN A 186 -5.05 -4.31 1.17
C ASN A 186 -6.57 -4.39 1.22
N VAL A 187 -7.12 -5.00 2.26
CA VAL A 187 -8.56 -4.93 2.57
C VAL A 187 -8.94 -3.64 3.28
N GLU A 188 -7.96 -2.89 3.82
CA GLU A 188 -8.01 -1.55 4.39
C GLU A 188 -8.80 -1.41 5.69
N THR A 189 -9.95 -2.07 5.84
CA THR A 189 -10.82 -1.98 7.02
C THR A 189 -11.74 -3.20 7.12
N VAL A 190 -12.49 -3.31 8.21
CA VAL A 190 -13.47 -4.39 8.46
C VAL A 190 -14.73 -4.26 7.59
N PRO A 191 -15.46 -5.37 7.33
CA PRO A 191 -16.63 -5.38 6.43
C PRO A 191 -17.69 -4.34 6.76
N SER A 192 -18.00 -4.12 8.04
CA SER A 192 -19.02 -3.17 8.50
C SER A 192 -18.71 -1.72 8.09
N LEU A 193 -17.46 -1.38 7.88
CA LEU A 193 -17.01 -0.04 7.54
C LEU A 193 -16.82 0.19 6.02
N TYR A 194 -16.87 -0.86 5.18
CA TYR A 194 -16.54 -0.75 3.76
C TYR A 194 -17.32 0.35 3.05
N ARG A 195 -18.66 0.37 3.23
CA ARG A 195 -19.51 1.37 2.55
C ARG A 195 -19.11 2.81 2.87
N ARG A 196 -18.65 3.07 4.10
CA ARG A 196 -18.27 4.40 4.57
C ARG A 196 -16.82 4.76 4.22
N ILE A 197 -15.92 3.79 4.33
CA ILE A 197 -14.47 4.04 4.27
C ILE A 197 -13.90 3.74 2.89
N ARG A 198 -14.39 2.71 2.21
CA ARG A 198 -13.91 2.25 0.90
C ARG A 198 -15.09 2.06 -0.08
N PRO A 199 -15.85 3.14 -0.37
CA PRO A 199 -16.96 3.05 -1.32
C PRO A 199 -16.42 2.63 -2.70
N GLY A 200 -17.16 1.76 -3.40
CA GLY A 200 -16.75 1.21 -4.69
C GLY A 200 -15.92 -0.06 -4.62
N ALA A 201 -15.47 -0.48 -3.42
CA ALA A 201 -14.84 -1.78 -3.19
C ALA A 201 -15.77 -2.75 -2.47
N ASN A 202 -15.43 -4.05 -2.52
CA ASN A 202 -16.19 -5.12 -1.87
C ASN A 202 -15.24 -6.02 -1.07
N PHE A 203 -15.52 -6.23 0.23
CA PHE A 203 -14.66 -7.01 1.12
C PHE A 203 -14.49 -8.45 0.66
N ALA A 204 -15.60 -9.14 0.36
CA ALA A 204 -15.54 -10.53 -0.09
C ALA A 204 -14.73 -10.67 -1.38
N HIS A 205 -14.84 -9.71 -2.32
CA HIS A 205 -14.01 -9.71 -3.51
C HIS A 205 -12.53 -9.47 -3.20
N SER A 206 -12.21 -8.57 -2.28
CA SER A 206 -10.82 -8.32 -1.86
C SER A 206 -10.18 -9.57 -1.23
N VAL A 207 -10.96 -10.35 -0.45
CA VAL A 207 -10.51 -11.61 0.13
C VAL A 207 -10.36 -12.69 -0.94
N SER A 208 -11.36 -12.85 -1.83
CA SER A 208 -11.29 -13.84 -2.92
C SER A 208 -10.15 -13.57 -3.91
N LEU A 209 -9.80 -12.30 -4.14
CA LEU A 209 -8.64 -11.96 -4.98
C LEU A 209 -7.32 -12.52 -4.40
N LEU A 210 -7.15 -12.47 -3.08
CA LEU A 210 -5.97 -13.04 -2.39
C LEU A 210 -5.99 -14.56 -2.39
N GLU A 211 -7.17 -15.18 -2.18
CA GLU A 211 -7.38 -16.62 -2.26
C GLU A 211 -7.07 -17.14 -3.68
N ASP A 212 -7.60 -16.47 -4.71
CA ASP A 212 -7.35 -16.80 -6.10
C ASP A 212 -5.86 -16.66 -6.47
N ALA A 213 -5.18 -15.62 -5.97
CA ALA A 213 -3.76 -15.45 -6.16
C ALA A 213 -2.96 -16.63 -5.61
N LYS A 214 -3.30 -17.09 -4.39
CA LYS A 214 -2.66 -18.26 -3.77
C LYS A 214 -2.99 -19.55 -4.50
N ARG A 215 -4.21 -19.71 -5.02
CA ARG A 215 -4.63 -20.87 -5.80
C ARG A 215 -3.93 -20.96 -7.16
N LEU A 216 -3.74 -19.82 -7.83
CA LEU A 216 -3.08 -19.73 -9.15
C LEU A 216 -1.56 -19.91 -9.04
N ASP A 217 -0.95 -19.33 -8.02
CA ASP A 217 0.48 -19.49 -7.71
C ASP A 217 0.69 -19.79 -6.21
N PRO A 218 0.73 -21.06 -5.79
CA PRO A 218 0.97 -21.43 -4.40
C PRO A 218 2.34 -20.97 -3.86
N ALA A 219 3.28 -20.64 -4.73
CA ALA A 219 4.62 -20.19 -4.33
C ALA A 219 4.67 -18.68 -4.02
N VAL A 220 3.77 -17.86 -4.58
CA VAL A 220 3.74 -16.44 -4.30
C VAL A 220 3.43 -16.19 -2.81
N PHE A 221 4.09 -15.22 -2.20
CA PHE A 221 3.65 -14.75 -0.88
C PHE A 221 2.45 -13.81 -1.05
N THR A 222 1.37 -14.10 -0.32
CA THR A 222 0.20 -13.23 -0.27
C THR A 222 0.24 -12.33 0.95
N LYS A 223 -0.15 -11.07 0.76
CA LYS A 223 -0.11 -10.05 1.79
C LYS A 223 -1.37 -9.20 1.77
N SER A 224 -1.79 -8.77 2.95
CA SER A 224 -2.86 -7.78 3.10
C SER A 224 -2.55 -6.79 4.20
N GLY A 225 -3.30 -5.69 4.24
CA GLY A 225 -3.15 -4.67 5.26
C GLY A 225 -4.47 -4.04 5.63
N ILE A 226 -4.54 -3.62 6.90
CA ILE A 226 -5.66 -2.85 7.45
C ILE A 226 -5.17 -1.64 8.24
N MET A 227 -6.04 -0.66 8.30
CA MET A 227 -5.92 0.47 9.22
C MET A 227 -6.94 0.33 10.33
N VAL A 228 -6.51 0.57 11.56
CA VAL A 228 -7.36 0.61 12.76
C VAL A 228 -7.53 2.03 13.27
N GLY A 229 -8.63 2.27 14.00
CA GLY A 229 -9.00 3.59 14.51
C GLY A 229 -10.01 4.33 13.63
N LEU A 230 -10.76 3.59 12.78
CA LEU A 230 -11.83 4.09 11.91
C LEU A 230 -13.23 3.82 12.46
N GLY A 231 -13.35 3.13 13.62
CA GLY A 231 -14.61 2.76 14.29
C GLY A 231 -14.92 1.27 14.31
N GLU A 232 -13.95 0.44 13.89
CA GLU A 232 -14.00 -1.01 14.05
C GLU A 232 -13.89 -1.42 15.51
N THR A 233 -14.48 -2.55 15.85
CA THR A 233 -14.26 -3.23 17.14
C THR A 233 -13.08 -4.18 17.05
N ASP A 234 -12.51 -4.54 18.20
CA ASP A 234 -11.42 -5.51 18.27
C ASP A 234 -11.86 -6.89 17.77
N GLN A 235 -13.11 -7.28 18.07
CA GLN A 235 -13.69 -8.53 17.58
C GLN A 235 -13.79 -8.56 16.04
N GLU A 236 -14.17 -7.46 15.41
CA GLU A 236 -14.23 -7.37 13.94
C GLU A 236 -12.83 -7.50 13.31
N VAL A 237 -11.78 -6.95 13.96
CA VAL A 237 -10.40 -7.13 13.52
C VAL A 237 -9.97 -8.60 13.63
N GLU A 238 -10.33 -9.28 14.70
CA GLU A 238 -10.04 -10.71 14.90
C GLU A 238 -10.76 -11.61 13.91
N THR A 239 -12.03 -11.31 13.58
CA THR A 239 -12.80 -12.01 12.55
C THR A 239 -12.19 -11.79 11.15
N LEU A 240 -11.79 -10.55 10.84
CA LEU A 240 -11.10 -10.25 9.59
C LEU A 240 -9.78 -11.05 9.45
N MET A 241 -9.04 -11.24 10.54
CA MET A 241 -7.85 -12.11 10.52
C MET A 241 -8.21 -13.56 10.18
N GLU A 242 -9.37 -14.06 10.66
CA GLU A 242 -9.87 -15.40 10.32
C GLU A 242 -10.21 -15.51 8.84
N ASP A 243 -10.92 -14.53 8.30
CA ASP A 243 -11.27 -14.46 6.88
C ASP A 243 -10.01 -14.47 5.99
N LEU A 244 -9.00 -13.67 6.33
CA LEU A 244 -7.73 -13.62 5.59
C LEU A 244 -6.93 -14.91 5.72
N ARG A 245 -6.96 -15.58 6.88
CA ARG A 245 -6.31 -16.89 7.04
C ARG A 245 -7.04 -18.00 6.29
N ALA A 246 -8.37 -17.97 6.23
CA ALA A 246 -9.14 -18.88 5.40
C ALA A 246 -8.78 -18.75 3.91
N ALA A 247 -8.44 -17.55 3.46
CA ALA A 247 -7.92 -17.25 2.11
C ALA A 247 -6.40 -17.50 1.96
N ASP A 248 -5.77 -18.16 2.92
CA ASP A 248 -4.34 -18.51 2.97
C ASP A 248 -3.37 -17.31 2.79
N VAL A 249 -3.73 -16.16 3.36
CA VAL A 249 -2.86 -14.98 3.37
C VAL A 249 -1.68 -15.19 4.31
N ASP A 250 -0.45 -15.05 3.79
CA ASP A 250 0.79 -15.27 4.55
C ASP A 250 1.13 -14.15 5.52
N PHE A 251 0.93 -12.89 5.12
CA PHE A 251 1.40 -11.72 5.85
C PHE A 251 0.30 -10.67 6.05
N LEU A 252 0.16 -10.16 7.28
CA LEU A 252 -0.78 -9.11 7.63
C LEU A 252 -0.05 -7.89 8.21
N THR A 253 -0.38 -6.71 7.68
CA THR A 253 0.06 -5.42 8.25
C THR A 253 -1.11 -4.70 8.92
N ILE A 254 -0.90 -4.19 10.13
CA ILE A 254 -1.91 -3.44 10.90
C ILE A 254 -1.30 -2.11 11.34
N GLY A 255 -1.86 -0.99 10.89
CA GLY A 255 -1.38 0.35 11.21
C GLY A 255 -2.49 1.26 11.73
N GLN A 256 -2.14 2.31 12.47
CA GLN A 256 -3.08 3.34 12.88
C GLN A 256 -3.50 4.19 11.68
N TYR A 257 -4.79 4.37 11.47
CA TYR A 257 -5.28 5.40 10.56
C TYR A 257 -4.85 6.79 11.04
N LEU A 258 -4.27 7.57 10.15
CA LEU A 258 -3.90 8.96 10.40
C LEU A 258 -4.62 9.85 9.39
N GLN A 259 -5.52 10.67 9.87
CA GLN A 259 -6.35 11.54 9.04
C GLN A 259 -5.52 12.58 8.28
N PRO A 260 -5.52 12.58 6.92
CA PRO A 260 -4.69 13.50 6.15
C PRO A 260 -5.16 14.96 6.23
N THR A 261 -6.46 15.20 6.11
CA THR A 261 -7.08 16.54 6.19
C THR A 261 -8.45 16.46 6.88
N ARG A 262 -9.03 17.61 7.21
CA ARG A 262 -10.39 17.70 7.78
C ARG A 262 -11.49 17.14 6.89
N LYS A 263 -11.24 16.92 5.60
CA LYS A 263 -12.18 16.38 4.62
C LYS A 263 -12.14 14.85 4.51
N HIS A 264 -11.22 14.20 5.20
CA HIS A 264 -11.12 12.73 5.24
C HIS A 264 -11.91 12.15 6.40
N ALA A 265 -12.04 10.82 6.41
CA ALA A 265 -12.69 10.12 7.52
C ALA A 265 -12.11 10.55 8.87
N ALA A 266 -12.97 10.79 9.85
CA ALA A 266 -12.53 11.15 11.19
C ALA A 266 -11.82 9.95 11.85
N ILE A 267 -10.82 10.24 12.69
CA ILE A 267 -10.26 9.24 13.60
C ILE A 267 -11.30 8.98 14.70
N ASP A 268 -11.68 7.73 14.89
CA ASP A 268 -12.54 7.29 15.97
C ASP A 268 -11.73 7.15 17.28
N ARG A 269 -10.61 6.44 17.20
CA ARG A 269 -9.71 6.23 18.35
C ARG A 269 -8.25 6.13 17.92
N PHE A 270 -7.34 6.43 18.84
CA PHE A 270 -5.94 6.03 18.72
C PHE A 270 -5.72 4.73 19.48
N VAL A 271 -5.40 3.68 18.74
CA VAL A 271 -5.10 2.35 19.30
C VAL A 271 -3.74 2.39 19.99
N THR A 272 -3.65 1.81 21.19
CA THR A 272 -2.43 1.84 21.98
C THR A 272 -1.37 0.86 21.46
N PRO A 273 -0.07 1.10 21.73
CA PRO A 273 0.99 0.18 21.35
C PRO A 273 0.80 -1.24 21.90
N GLU A 274 0.24 -1.36 23.11
CA GLU A 274 -0.06 -2.66 23.73
C GLU A 274 -1.10 -3.42 22.94
N ARG A 275 -2.16 -2.72 22.44
CA ARG A 275 -3.19 -3.37 21.62
C ARG A 275 -2.63 -3.79 20.26
N PHE A 276 -1.71 -3.03 19.67
CA PHE A 276 -0.99 -3.48 18.47
C PHE A 276 -0.17 -4.74 18.74
N ALA A 277 0.49 -4.84 19.88
CA ALA A 277 1.20 -6.06 20.28
C ALA A 277 0.25 -7.26 20.45
N ASP A 278 -0.96 -7.04 20.99
CA ASP A 278 -2.01 -8.07 21.05
C ASP A 278 -2.45 -8.51 19.66
N TYR A 279 -2.75 -7.59 18.74
CA TYR A 279 -3.10 -7.94 17.36
C TYR A 279 -2.02 -8.78 16.68
N LYS A 280 -0.75 -8.42 16.89
CA LYS A 280 0.37 -9.22 16.38
C LYS A 280 0.34 -10.65 16.91
N ARG A 281 0.26 -10.81 18.25
CA ARG A 281 0.24 -12.12 18.92
C ARG A 281 -0.97 -12.97 18.48
N ILE A 282 -2.15 -12.34 18.34
CA ILE A 282 -3.38 -13.01 17.90
C ILE A 282 -3.23 -13.50 16.45
N GLY A 283 -2.74 -12.65 15.55
CA GLY A 283 -2.55 -13.01 14.15
C GLY A 283 -1.50 -14.12 13.98
N GLU A 284 -0.38 -14.06 14.71
CA GLU A 284 0.63 -15.14 14.72
C GLU A 284 0.02 -16.46 15.22
N ALA A 285 -0.79 -16.41 16.29
CA ALA A 285 -1.49 -17.59 16.80
C ALA A 285 -2.55 -18.17 15.82
N LYS A 286 -3.13 -17.31 14.94
CA LYS A 286 -4.04 -17.75 13.86
C LYS A 286 -3.29 -18.35 12.66
N GLY A 287 -1.95 -18.32 12.63
CA GLY A 287 -1.12 -19.00 11.62
C GLY A 287 -0.66 -18.09 10.47
N PHE A 288 -0.70 -16.74 10.61
CA PHE A 288 0.05 -15.90 9.69
C PHE A 288 1.56 -16.17 9.83
N LEU A 289 2.28 -16.27 8.73
CA LEU A 289 3.75 -16.40 8.75
C LEU A 289 4.41 -15.17 9.36
N LEU A 290 3.79 -14.00 9.18
CA LEU A 290 4.26 -12.74 9.73
C LEU A 290 3.08 -11.79 9.99
N VAL A 291 3.13 -11.08 11.13
CA VAL A 291 2.24 -9.95 11.42
C VAL A 291 3.09 -8.75 11.82
N ALA A 292 2.98 -7.66 11.06
CA ALA A 292 3.55 -6.37 11.43
C ALA A 292 2.45 -5.45 11.95
N ALA A 293 2.46 -5.15 13.25
CA ALA A 293 1.41 -4.36 13.89
C ALA A 293 2.02 -3.31 14.81
N THR A 294 2.03 -2.06 14.37
CA THR A 294 2.45 -0.89 15.18
C THR A 294 1.67 0.35 14.72
N PRO A 295 1.63 1.42 15.53
CA PRO A 295 0.95 2.66 15.12
C PRO A 295 1.42 3.25 13.78
N LEU A 296 2.69 3.08 13.44
CA LEU A 296 3.27 3.61 12.21
C LEU A 296 3.42 2.57 11.08
N THR A 297 3.01 1.32 11.29
CA THR A 297 3.01 0.30 10.23
C THR A 297 2.19 0.77 9.03
N ARG A 298 2.74 0.55 7.85
CA ARG A 298 2.11 0.73 6.54
C ARG A 298 2.44 -0.48 5.70
N SER A 299 1.66 -0.72 4.65
CA SER A 299 1.78 -1.91 3.81
C SER A 299 3.20 -2.13 3.28
N SER A 300 3.89 -1.06 2.90
CA SER A 300 5.27 -1.11 2.37
C SER A 300 6.36 -0.71 3.37
N TYR A 301 6.01 -0.45 4.64
CA TYR A 301 6.99 -0.08 5.65
C TYR A 301 7.83 -1.29 6.07
N HIS A 302 9.15 -1.21 5.90
CA HIS A 302 10.10 -2.32 6.10
C HIS A 302 9.87 -3.56 5.21
N ALA A 303 9.20 -3.40 4.05
CA ALA A 303 8.80 -4.53 3.20
C ALA A 303 9.97 -5.48 2.84
N GLY A 304 11.16 -4.95 2.58
CA GLY A 304 12.33 -5.79 2.28
C GLY A 304 12.82 -6.63 3.47
N GLU A 305 12.84 -6.06 4.68
CA GLU A 305 13.20 -6.78 5.90
C GLU A 305 12.15 -7.86 6.21
N ASP A 306 10.87 -7.53 6.04
CA ASP A 306 9.76 -8.45 6.27
C ASP A 306 9.74 -9.58 5.24
N PHE A 307 10.10 -9.32 3.97
CA PHE A 307 10.23 -10.36 2.95
C PHE A 307 11.29 -11.41 3.30
N GLU A 308 12.45 -11.00 3.83
CA GLU A 308 13.48 -11.94 4.29
C GLU A 308 12.99 -12.79 5.48
N ARG A 309 12.19 -12.19 6.37
CA ARG A 309 11.56 -12.91 7.48
C ARG A 309 10.51 -13.90 7.00
N LEU A 310 9.70 -13.54 6.00
CA LEU A 310 8.72 -14.45 5.37
C LEU A 310 9.39 -15.66 4.75
N LYS A 311 10.47 -15.47 3.98
CA LYS A 311 11.25 -16.60 3.41
C LYS A 311 11.76 -17.53 4.50
N THR A 312 12.30 -16.96 5.56
CA THR A 312 12.82 -17.74 6.70
C THR A 312 11.71 -18.53 7.39
N ALA A 313 10.56 -17.90 7.64
CA ALA A 313 9.42 -18.54 8.27
C ALA A 313 8.85 -19.71 7.41
N ARG A 314 8.72 -19.50 6.10
CA ARG A 314 8.28 -20.55 5.16
C ARG A 314 9.23 -21.75 5.15
N LEU A 315 10.54 -21.51 5.13
CA LEU A 315 11.54 -22.58 5.18
C LEU A 315 11.52 -23.34 6.52
N ALA A 316 11.24 -22.66 7.62
CA ALA A 316 11.07 -23.30 8.93
C ALA A 316 9.82 -24.20 8.99
N GLY A 317 8.70 -23.72 8.45
CA GLY A 317 7.46 -24.50 8.36
C GLY A 317 7.53 -25.73 7.44
N LEU A 318 8.37 -25.71 6.41
CA LEU A 318 8.63 -26.88 5.54
C LEU A 318 9.53 -27.93 6.19
N ARG A 319 10.18 -27.64 7.33
CA ARG A 319 11.07 -28.56 8.08
C ARG A 319 10.39 -29.14 9.31
N ALA A 320 9.21 -28.67 9.65
CA ALA A 320 8.40 -29.16 10.77
C ALA A 320 7.33 -30.13 10.30
#